data_3bd061a3e8345dcc19481db7dbc4adb0
#
_entry.id   3bd061a3e8345dcc19481db7dbc4adb0
#
_cell.length_a   1.000
_cell.length_b   1.000
_cell.length_c   1.000
_cell.angle_alpha   90.00
_cell.angle_beta   90.00
_cell.angle_gamma   90.00
#
_symmetry.space_group_name_H-M   'P 1'
#
loop_
_entity.id
_entity.type
_entity.pdbx_description
1 polymer ?
#
loop_
_entity_poly.entity_id
_entity_poly.type
_entity_poly.pdbx_seq_one_letter_code
_entity_poly.pdbx_strand_id
1 'polypeptide(L)'
;MKQFEFIFIYIFIKLLKSKRCTKSIKSVNIFQKSEQIHNLAQNSNYKNQRNGVIRMEGFRVYLYDKNGNIIGIFLAPSQKKFEADKLKYCSEYREGENFISYTEIKNPIIENGKIREMNISEQVQAGILILSDGQYLEGEEIKTVTKPNDWSIWDKDSHAWKVDDNLLNAKLKELRAKASKDLIEAKLNFLNQALEIEKAGKKYTFENNEENRNRLALKFSLMSLLEQDKIEKVKVLNDKGLVEFIELNKTELKALATKLQDIIEVADMAEQMAVVGISRYTIDQMLELNVNDFFQN
;
A
#
# COMPACT_ATOMS: atom_id res chain seq x y z
N MET A 1 30.82 2.01 -6.21
CA MET A 1 29.42 2.27 -6.60
C MET A 1 29.03 1.78 -8.00
N LYS A 2 29.92 1.23 -8.83
CA LYS A 2 29.62 0.72 -10.19
C LYS A 2 29.36 -0.80 -10.29
N GLN A 3 29.53 -1.57 -9.22
CA GLN A 3 29.31 -3.03 -9.25
C GLN A 3 27.89 -3.48 -8.89
N PHE A 4 27.06 -2.60 -8.29
CA PHE A 4 25.69 -2.95 -7.92
C PHE A 4 24.67 -2.78 -9.06
N GLU A 5 24.93 -1.96 -10.04
CA GLU A 5 24.02 -1.79 -11.20
C GLU A 5 24.03 -2.99 -12.15
N PHE A 6 25.14 -3.71 -12.28
CA PHE A 6 25.23 -4.89 -13.15
C PHE A 6 24.49 -6.12 -12.62
N ILE A 7 24.32 -6.24 -11.30
CA ILE A 7 23.61 -7.36 -10.68
C ILE A 7 22.09 -7.20 -10.85
N PHE A 8 21.57 -5.98 -10.81
CA PHE A 8 20.15 -5.71 -11.01
C PHE A 8 19.69 -5.97 -12.45
N ILE A 9 20.49 -5.62 -13.43
CA ILE A 9 20.20 -5.85 -14.86
C ILE A 9 20.24 -7.35 -15.17
N TYR A 10 21.16 -8.12 -14.59
CA TYR A 10 21.26 -9.57 -14.81
C TYR A 10 20.07 -10.34 -14.20
N ILE A 11 19.58 -9.92 -13.04
CA ILE A 11 18.40 -10.52 -12.39
C ILE A 11 17.12 -10.18 -13.18
N PHE A 12 17.00 -8.97 -13.71
CA PHE A 12 15.85 -8.55 -14.51
C PHE A 12 15.74 -9.30 -15.85
N ILE A 13 16.87 -9.55 -16.50
CA ILE A 13 16.92 -10.35 -17.75
C ILE A 13 16.61 -11.83 -17.50
N LYS A 14 16.96 -12.38 -16.33
CA LYS A 14 16.67 -13.76 -15.96
C LYS A 14 15.19 -13.99 -15.60
N LEU A 15 14.51 -12.98 -15.04
CA LEU A 15 13.08 -12.99 -14.75
C LEU A 15 12.21 -12.90 -16.03
N LEU A 16 12.68 -12.22 -17.06
CA LEU A 16 12.00 -12.14 -18.36
C LEU A 16 12.08 -13.46 -19.18
N LYS A 17 13.01 -14.37 -18.86
CA LYS A 17 13.14 -15.68 -19.52
C LYS A 17 12.42 -16.84 -18.81
N SER A 18 11.75 -16.59 -17.70
CA SER A 18 10.92 -17.59 -17.01
C SER A 18 9.61 -17.82 -17.77
N LYS A 19 9.32 -19.11 -18.00
CA LYS A 19 8.27 -19.71 -18.87
C LYS A 19 6.79 -19.32 -18.53
N ARG A 20 6.50 -18.13 -18.00
CA ARG A 20 5.13 -17.68 -17.76
C ARG A 20 4.57 -16.71 -18.80
N CYS A 21 5.34 -16.35 -19.85
CA CYS A 21 4.90 -15.41 -20.89
C CYS A 21 4.20 -16.04 -22.10
N THR A 22 4.03 -17.37 -22.16
CA THR A 22 3.45 -18.01 -23.36
C THR A 22 1.92 -18.03 -23.40
N LYS A 23 1.23 -17.65 -22.31
CA LYS A 23 -0.25 -17.52 -22.33
C LYS A 23 -0.74 -16.13 -22.77
N SER A 24 0.09 -15.10 -22.69
CA SER A 24 -0.29 -13.72 -23.08
C SER A 24 -0.27 -13.48 -24.61
N ILE A 25 0.47 -14.30 -25.37
CA ILE A 25 0.62 -14.09 -26.83
C ILE A 25 -0.63 -14.53 -27.59
N LYS A 26 -1.45 -15.45 -27.07
CA LYS A 26 -2.71 -15.84 -27.73
C LYS A 26 -3.80 -14.78 -27.62
N SER A 27 -3.82 -13.99 -26.54
CA SER A 27 -4.79 -12.89 -26.36
C SER A 27 -4.48 -11.69 -27.25
N VAL A 28 -3.20 -11.39 -27.48
CA VAL A 28 -2.77 -10.29 -28.37
C VAL A 28 -3.11 -10.58 -29.82
N ASN A 29 -3.02 -11.84 -30.28
CA ASN A 29 -3.39 -12.22 -31.63
C ASN A 29 -4.91 -12.15 -31.92
N ILE A 30 -5.74 -12.30 -30.89
CA ILE A 30 -7.20 -12.16 -31.03
C ILE A 30 -7.56 -10.67 -31.15
N PHE A 31 -6.88 -9.80 -30.37
CA PHE A 31 -7.11 -8.34 -30.44
C PHE A 31 -6.67 -7.74 -31.78
N GLN A 32 -5.52 -8.16 -32.31
CA GLN A 32 -5.05 -7.72 -33.62
C GLN A 32 -5.93 -8.24 -34.78
N LYS A 33 -6.53 -9.43 -34.66
CA LYS A 33 -7.50 -9.91 -35.64
C LYS A 33 -8.81 -9.13 -35.62
N SER A 34 -9.28 -8.71 -34.44
CA SER A 34 -10.50 -7.87 -34.36
C SER A 34 -10.28 -6.48 -34.93
N GLU A 35 -9.11 -5.86 -34.74
CA GLU A 35 -8.75 -4.60 -35.36
C GLU A 35 -8.58 -4.73 -36.88
N GLN A 36 -8.04 -5.84 -37.41
CA GLN A 36 -7.96 -6.09 -38.84
C GLN A 36 -9.33 -6.28 -39.48
N ILE A 37 -10.27 -6.95 -38.81
CA ILE A 37 -11.66 -7.10 -39.28
C ILE A 37 -12.35 -5.75 -39.22
N HIS A 38 -12.15 -4.94 -38.21
CA HIS A 38 -12.68 -3.58 -38.11
C HIS A 38 -12.14 -2.67 -39.21
N ASN A 39 -10.83 -2.76 -39.52
CA ASN A 39 -10.18 -2.01 -40.61
C ASN A 39 -10.56 -2.52 -42.01
N LEU A 40 -10.84 -3.81 -42.19
CA LEU A 40 -11.33 -4.36 -43.46
C LEU A 40 -12.79 -3.94 -43.75
N ALA A 41 -13.61 -3.86 -42.71
CA ALA A 41 -14.98 -3.34 -42.85
C ALA A 41 -14.99 -1.83 -43.18
N GLN A 42 -14.01 -1.07 -42.71
CA GLN A 42 -13.84 0.35 -43.10
C GLN A 42 -13.28 0.50 -44.54
N ASN A 43 -12.41 -0.41 -44.98
CA ASN A 43 -11.75 -0.28 -46.30
C ASN A 43 -12.60 -0.80 -47.49
N SER A 44 -13.59 -1.65 -47.26
CA SER A 44 -14.44 -2.11 -48.36
C SER A 44 -15.40 -1.03 -48.87
N ASN A 45 -15.64 0.04 -48.10
CA ASN A 45 -16.50 1.18 -48.50
C ASN A 45 -15.73 2.36 -49.11
N TYR A 46 -14.39 2.26 -49.30
CA TYR A 46 -13.55 3.38 -49.78
C TYR A 46 -13.34 3.44 -51.31
N LYS A 47 -14.00 2.62 -52.09
CA LYS A 47 -13.81 2.59 -53.55
C LYS A 47 -15.00 3.09 -54.38
N ASN A 48 -15.80 4.01 -53.88
CA ASN A 48 -16.64 4.83 -54.79
C ASN A 48 -17.21 6.03 -54.03
N GLN A 49 -16.63 7.17 -54.12
CA GLN A 49 -17.20 8.46 -54.54
C GLN A 49 -16.42 9.62 -53.96
N ARG A 50 -15.94 10.46 -54.86
CA ARG A 50 -15.59 11.87 -54.58
C ARG A 50 -16.89 12.61 -54.26
N ASN A 51 -16.85 13.41 -53.19
CA ASN A 51 -17.85 14.38 -52.76
C ASN A 51 -19.07 13.85 -51.97
N GLY A 52 -19.01 14.10 -50.69
CA GLY A 52 -20.09 13.94 -49.73
C GLY A 52 -19.89 12.78 -48.77
N VAL A 53 -19.56 13.09 -47.50
CA VAL A 53 -19.59 12.11 -46.40
C VAL A 53 -21.06 11.74 -46.16
N ILE A 54 -21.56 10.74 -46.90
CA ILE A 54 -22.81 10.08 -46.55
C ILE A 54 -22.50 9.23 -45.31
N ARG A 55 -22.77 9.73 -44.13
CA ARG A 55 -22.97 8.88 -42.97
C ARG A 55 -24.15 7.98 -43.28
N MET A 56 -23.88 6.75 -43.67
CA MET A 56 -24.95 5.76 -43.76
C MET A 56 -25.46 5.49 -42.35
N GLU A 57 -26.48 6.22 -41.92
CA GLU A 57 -27.29 5.89 -40.76
C GLU A 57 -28.09 4.65 -41.11
N GLY A 58 -27.49 3.48 -40.90
CA GLY A 58 -28.12 2.19 -41.11
C GLY A 58 -28.32 1.47 -39.79
N PHE A 59 -29.40 0.71 -39.71
CA PHE A 59 -29.64 -0.19 -38.60
C PHE A 59 -28.61 -1.35 -38.64
N ARG A 60 -27.81 -1.51 -37.61
CA ARG A 60 -26.77 -2.55 -37.54
C ARG A 60 -27.34 -3.89 -37.13
N VAL A 61 -26.87 -4.94 -37.75
CA VAL A 61 -27.23 -6.33 -37.48
C VAL A 61 -25.94 -7.12 -37.30
N TYR A 62 -25.81 -7.77 -36.19
CA TYR A 62 -24.67 -8.61 -35.84
C TYR A 62 -25.05 -10.07 -36.05
N LEU A 63 -24.25 -10.80 -36.82
CA LEU A 63 -24.42 -12.23 -37.06
C LEU A 63 -23.38 -13.01 -36.26
N TYR A 64 -23.84 -13.99 -35.51
CA TYR A 64 -23.01 -14.84 -34.65
C TYR A 64 -23.08 -16.30 -35.10
N ASP A 65 -21.96 -17.02 -34.97
CA ASP A 65 -21.96 -18.47 -35.11
C ASP A 65 -22.52 -19.16 -33.86
N LYS A 66 -22.63 -20.50 -33.90
CA LYS A 66 -23.07 -21.33 -32.76
C LYS A 66 -22.14 -21.28 -31.54
N ASN A 67 -20.94 -20.75 -31.67
CA ASN A 67 -19.99 -20.58 -30.60
C ASN A 67 -19.99 -19.16 -30.00
N GLY A 68 -20.89 -18.27 -30.51
CA GLY A 68 -20.99 -16.89 -30.09
C GLY A 68 -19.98 -15.95 -30.76
N ASN A 69 -19.21 -16.38 -31.76
CA ASN A 69 -18.29 -15.48 -32.46
C ASN A 69 -19.05 -14.65 -33.50
N ILE A 70 -18.71 -13.35 -33.58
CA ILE A 70 -19.23 -12.50 -34.66
C ILE A 70 -18.62 -12.94 -35.98
N ILE A 71 -19.48 -13.38 -36.92
CA ILE A 71 -19.10 -13.77 -38.27
C ILE A 71 -19.43 -12.71 -39.32
N GLY A 72 -20.25 -11.72 -38.97
CA GLY A 72 -20.54 -10.58 -39.84
C GLY A 72 -21.29 -9.46 -39.15
N ILE A 73 -21.12 -8.24 -39.69
CA ILE A 73 -21.88 -7.05 -39.30
C ILE A 73 -22.49 -6.46 -40.57
N PHE A 74 -23.79 -6.35 -40.58
CA PHE A 74 -24.58 -5.93 -41.75
C PHE A 74 -25.32 -4.64 -41.44
N LEU A 75 -25.65 -3.88 -42.49
CA LEU A 75 -26.44 -2.67 -42.40
C LEU A 75 -27.77 -2.87 -43.14
N ALA A 76 -28.85 -2.58 -42.45
CA ALA A 76 -30.18 -2.58 -43.03
C ALA A 76 -30.85 -1.20 -42.87
N PRO A 77 -31.79 -0.82 -43.70
CA PRO A 77 -32.48 0.48 -43.57
C PRO A 77 -33.28 0.62 -42.27
N SER A 78 -33.79 -0.48 -41.73
CA SER A 78 -34.48 -0.58 -40.43
C SER A 78 -34.62 -2.04 -40.01
N GLN A 79 -34.84 -2.28 -38.70
CA GLN A 79 -35.14 -3.62 -38.19
C GLN A 79 -36.32 -4.28 -38.91
N LYS A 80 -37.43 -3.55 -39.10
CA LYS A 80 -38.62 -4.05 -39.80
C LYS A 80 -38.33 -4.52 -41.21
N LYS A 81 -37.47 -3.79 -41.95
CA LYS A 81 -37.08 -4.19 -43.31
C LYS A 81 -36.15 -5.40 -43.32
N PHE A 82 -35.27 -5.48 -42.36
CA PHE A 82 -34.39 -6.63 -42.18
C PHE A 82 -35.19 -7.90 -41.85
N GLU A 83 -36.09 -7.82 -40.90
CA GLU A 83 -36.94 -8.97 -40.49
C GLU A 83 -37.83 -9.47 -41.64
N ALA A 84 -38.26 -8.57 -42.54
CA ALA A 84 -39.10 -8.93 -43.68
C ALA A 84 -38.32 -9.76 -44.74
N ASP A 85 -37.02 -9.55 -44.89
CA ASP A 85 -36.18 -10.27 -45.84
C ASP A 85 -34.73 -10.29 -45.36
N LYS A 86 -34.43 -11.23 -44.44
CA LYS A 86 -33.12 -11.36 -43.82
C LYS A 86 -32.01 -11.67 -44.82
N LEU A 87 -32.29 -12.53 -45.80
CA LEU A 87 -31.32 -12.99 -46.79
C LEU A 87 -30.91 -11.86 -47.76
N LYS A 88 -31.76 -10.89 -48.00
CA LYS A 88 -31.47 -9.72 -48.82
C LYS A 88 -30.33 -8.85 -48.21
N TYR A 89 -30.30 -8.75 -46.88
CA TYR A 89 -29.33 -7.92 -46.15
C TYR A 89 -28.19 -8.72 -45.57
N CYS A 90 -28.36 -10.04 -45.34
CA CYS A 90 -27.40 -10.96 -44.76
C CYS A 90 -27.49 -12.32 -45.48
N SER A 91 -26.79 -12.44 -46.63
CA SER A 91 -26.78 -13.67 -47.45
C SER A 91 -26.21 -14.89 -46.75
N GLU A 92 -25.41 -14.66 -45.68
CA GLU A 92 -24.78 -15.69 -44.86
C GLU A 92 -25.71 -16.23 -43.77
N TYR A 93 -26.85 -15.60 -43.52
CA TYR A 93 -27.80 -16.07 -42.52
C TYR A 93 -28.34 -17.45 -42.86
N ARG A 94 -28.29 -18.35 -41.90
CA ARG A 94 -28.85 -19.70 -41.93
C ARG A 94 -29.63 -19.93 -40.65
N GLU A 95 -30.93 -20.15 -40.75
CA GLU A 95 -31.76 -20.42 -39.58
C GLU A 95 -31.34 -21.68 -38.86
N GLY A 96 -31.14 -21.59 -37.52
CA GLY A 96 -30.64 -22.68 -36.65
C GLY A 96 -29.13 -22.90 -36.68
N GLU A 97 -28.39 -22.28 -37.61
CA GLU A 97 -26.94 -22.38 -37.69
C GLU A 97 -26.23 -21.15 -37.13
N ASN A 98 -26.83 -19.98 -37.33
CA ASN A 98 -26.33 -18.70 -36.84
C ASN A 98 -27.46 -17.84 -36.26
N PHE A 99 -27.01 -16.86 -35.44
CA PHE A 99 -27.91 -16.10 -34.57
C PHE A 99 -27.72 -14.61 -34.84
N ILE A 100 -28.81 -13.87 -34.72
CA ILE A 100 -28.86 -12.44 -34.99
C ILE A 100 -29.02 -11.67 -33.68
N SER A 101 -28.23 -10.60 -33.53
CA SER A 101 -28.46 -9.56 -32.55
C SER A 101 -28.51 -8.19 -33.23
N TYR A 102 -29.26 -7.27 -32.64
CA TYR A 102 -29.37 -5.88 -33.09
C TYR A 102 -28.46 -4.94 -32.28
N THR A 103 -27.80 -5.49 -31.25
CA THR A 103 -26.76 -4.86 -30.46
C THR A 103 -25.55 -5.77 -30.46
N GLU A 104 -24.37 -5.18 -30.34
CA GLU A 104 -23.16 -5.96 -30.13
C GLU A 104 -23.20 -6.62 -28.75
N ILE A 105 -23.04 -7.94 -28.72
CA ILE A 105 -22.98 -8.74 -27.49
C ILE A 105 -21.51 -9.08 -27.22
N LYS A 106 -21.02 -8.71 -26.08
CA LYS A 106 -19.61 -8.92 -25.71
C LYS A 106 -19.32 -10.33 -25.22
N ASN A 107 -20.23 -10.86 -24.41
CA ASN A 107 -20.12 -12.20 -23.83
C ASN A 107 -21.39 -12.99 -24.24
N PRO A 108 -21.44 -13.49 -25.47
CA PRO A 108 -22.62 -14.11 -26.01
C PRO A 108 -22.87 -15.51 -25.44
N ILE A 109 -24.14 -15.81 -25.16
CA ILE A 109 -24.62 -17.16 -24.89
C ILE A 109 -25.83 -17.43 -25.76
N ILE A 110 -25.94 -18.68 -26.24
CA ILE A 110 -27.09 -19.12 -27.04
C ILE A 110 -28.00 -19.94 -26.14
N GLU A 111 -29.19 -19.46 -25.95
CA GLU A 111 -30.21 -20.10 -25.14
C GLU A 111 -31.54 -20.15 -25.89
N ASN A 112 -32.18 -21.32 -25.97
CA ASN A 112 -33.43 -21.54 -26.64
C ASN A 112 -33.47 -21.00 -28.09
N GLY A 113 -32.35 -21.15 -28.83
CA GLY A 113 -32.24 -20.69 -30.21
C GLY A 113 -32.11 -19.17 -30.37
N LYS A 114 -31.85 -18.43 -29.29
CA LYS A 114 -31.60 -16.99 -29.30
C LYS A 114 -30.24 -16.69 -28.71
N ILE A 115 -29.61 -15.66 -29.23
CA ILE A 115 -28.36 -15.13 -28.65
C ILE A 115 -28.67 -13.99 -27.71
N ARG A 116 -28.02 -13.99 -26.54
CA ARG A 116 -28.08 -12.91 -25.54
C ARG A 116 -26.75 -12.68 -24.87
N GLU A 117 -26.62 -11.58 -24.19
CA GLU A 117 -25.48 -11.33 -23.28
C GLU A 117 -25.55 -12.27 -22.08
N MET A 118 -24.41 -12.83 -21.66
CA MET A 118 -24.29 -13.55 -20.38
C MET A 118 -24.62 -12.62 -19.24
N ASN A 119 -25.40 -13.09 -18.26
CA ASN A 119 -25.54 -12.38 -17.01
C ASN A 119 -24.24 -12.50 -16.16
N ILE A 120 -24.16 -11.76 -15.05
CA ILE A 120 -22.97 -11.72 -14.20
C ILE A 120 -22.60 -13.10 -13.67
N SER A 121 -23.60 -13.89 -13.24
CA SER A 121 -23.40 -15.25 -12.72
C SER A 121 -22.77 -16.17 -13.78
N GLU A 122 -23.28 -16.12 -15.00
CA GLU A 122 -22.76 -16.89 -16.12
C GLU A 122 -21.34 -16.48 -16.50
N GLN A 123 -21.03 -15.17 -16.45
CA GLN A 123 -19.67 -14.68 -16.73
C GLN A 123 -18.67 -15.13 -15.65
N VAL A 124 -19.09 -15.18 -14.37
CA VAL A 124 -18.27 -15.71 -13.28
C VAL A 124 -18.06 -17.21 -13.44
N GLN A 125 -19.12 -17.98 -13.74
CA GLN A 125 -19.04 -19.43 -13.96
C GLN A 125 -18.17 -19.79 -15.18
N ALA A 126 -18.24 -19.00 -16.23
CA ALA A 126 -17.41 -19.16 -17.43
C ALA A 126 -15.96 -18.69 -17.22
N GLY A 127 -15.62 -18.11 -16.07
CA GLY A 127 -14.28 -17.56 -15.79
C GLY A 127 -13.93 -16.31 -16.58
N ILE A 128 -14.90 -15.67 -17.20
CA ILE A 128 -14.75 -14.40 -17.93
C ILE A 128 -14.63 -13.25 -16.94
N LEU A 129 -15.44 -13.27 -15.90
CA LEU A 129 -15.41 -12.33 -14.80
C LEU A 129 -14.79 -13.01 -13.57
N ILE A 130 -13.64 -12.51 -13.13
CA ILE A 130 -12.94 -13.03 -11.95
C ILE A 130 -13.22 -12.09 -10.79
N LEU A 131 -13.82 -12.62 -9.72
CA LEU A 131 -14.06 -11.87 -8.51
C LEU A 131 -12.75 -11.71 -7.72
N SER A 132 -12.52 -10.49 -7.23
CA SER A 132 -11.39 -10.18 -6.34
C SER A 132 -11.66 -10.65 -4.92
N ASP A 133 -10.62 -10.70 -4.09
CA ASP A 133 -10.80 -10.93 -2.66
C ASP A 133 -11.73 -9.87 -2.05
N GLY A 134 -12.63 -10.30 -1.19
CA GLY A 134 -13.69 -9.48 -0.64
C GLY A 134 -14.94 -9.39 -1.52
N GLN A 135 -14.93 -9.98 -2.71
CA GLN A 135 -16.10 -10.01 -3.58
C GLN A 135 -16.72 -11.41 -3.65
N TYR A 136 -18.03 -11.47 -3.67
CA TYR A 136 -18.79 -12.68 -3.89
C TYR A 136 -20.08 -12.38 -4.66
N LEU A 137 -20.67 -13.42 -5.22
CA LEU A 137 -21.90 -13.32 -5.97
C LEU A 137 -23.10 -13.66 -5.07
N GLU A 138 -24.09 -12.77 -5.00
CA GLU A 138 -25.36 -13.02 -4.35
C GLU A 138 -26.47 -12.84 -5.41
N GLY A 139 -26.97 -13.98 -5.91
CA GLY A 139 -27.86 -13.97 -7.09
C GLY A 139 -27.10 -13.48 -8.33
N GLU A 140 -27.54 -12.36 -8.91
CA GLU A 140 -26.90 -11.71 -10.07
C GLU A 140 -26.08 -10.47 -9.70
N GLU A 141 -25.93 -10.17 -8.39
CA GLU A 141 -25.22 -8.99 -7.92
C GLU A 141 -23.87 -9.36 -7.32
N ILE A 142 -22.84 -8.55 -7.61
CA ILE A 142 -21.56 -8.64 -6.94
C ILE A 142 -21.64 -7.85 -5.64
N LYS A 143 -21.48 -8.55 -4.51
CA LYS A 143 -21.34 -7.93 -3.19
C LYS A 143 -19.87 -7.76 -2.86
N THR A 144 -19.56 -6.71 -2.12
CA THR A 144 -18.20 -6.41 -1.68
C THR A 144 -18.16 -6.23 -0.16
N VAL A 145 -17.25 -6.94 0.48
CA VAL A 145 -16.95 -6.83 1.90
C VAL A 145 -15.58 -6.18 2.05
N THR A 146 -15.55 -5.03 2.69
CA THR A 146 -14.30 -4.27 2.89
C THR A 146 -13.33 -5.04 3.76
N LYS A 147 -12.06 -5.08 3.37
CA LYS A 147 -10.99 -5.67 4.17
C LYS A 147 -10.82 -4.88 5.48
N PRO A 148 -10.94 -5.52 6.66
CA PRO A 148 -10.88 -4.82 7.95
C PRO A 148 -9.46 -4.37 8.32
N ASN A 149 -8.43 -5.14 7.92
CA ASN A 149 -7.03 -4.88 8.25
C ASN A 149 -6.09 -5.71 7.37
N ASP A 150 -4.77 -5.44 7.48
CA ASP A 150 -3.76 -6.09 6.62
C ASP A 150 -3.50 -7.56 6.96
N TRP A 151 -3.86 -8.00 8.14
CA TRP A 151 -3.67 -9.39 8.60
C TRP A 151 -4.91 -10.26 8.46
N SER A 152 -5.87 -9.83 7.65
CA SER A 152 -7.03 -10.63 7.27
C SER A 152 -6.88 -11.18 5.86
N ILE A 153 -7.31 -12.43 5.67
CA ILE A 153 -7.41 -13.12 4.39
C ILE A 153 -8.87 -13.38 4.05
N TRP A 154 -9.18 -13.39 2.77
CA TRP A 154 -10.53 -13.65 2.29
C TRP A 154 -10.84 -15.14 2.28
N ASP A 155 -11.87 -15.53 3.01
CA ASP A 155 -12.42 -16.88 2.95
C ASP A 155 -13.60 -16.92 1.96
N LYS A 156 -13.38 -17.57 0.82
CA LYS A 156 -14.37 -17.64 -0.26
C LYS A 156 -15.60 -18.47 0.10
N ASP A 157 -15.47 -19.43 1.00
CA ASP A 157 -16.58 -20.33 1.36
C ASP A 157 -17.55 -19.64 2.34
N SER A 158 -17.04 -18.87 3.26
CA SER A 158 -17.86 -18.13 4.23
C SER A 158 -18.19 -16.70 3.82
N HIS A 159 -17.64 -16.22 2.68
CA HIS A 159 -17.74 -14.84 2.20
C HIS A 159 -17.37 -13.82 3.29
N ALA A 160 -16.30 -14.08 4.02
CA ALA A 160 -15.87 -13.27 5.14
C ALA A 160 -14.34 -13.13 5.21
N TRP A 161 -13.89 -12.03 5.79
CA TRP A 161 -12.48 -11.84 6.12
C TRP A 161 -12.17 -12.57 7.44
N LYS A 162 -11.16 -13.43 7.43
CA LYS A 162 -10.66 -14.15 8.61
C LYS A 162 -9.26 -13.67 8.96
N VAL A 163 -8.97 -13.57 10.25
CA VAL A 163 -7.62 -13.24 10.72
C VAL A 163 -6.68 -14.39 10.35
N ASP A 164 -5.55 -14.06 9.74
CA ASP A 164 -4.43 -14.97 9.53
C ASP A 164 -3.39 -14.75 10.63
N ASP A 165 -3.17 -15.77 11.45
CA ASP A 165 -2.27 -15.70 12.59
C ASP A 165 -0.82 -15.43 12.19
N ASN A 166 -0.39 -15.88 11.02
CA ASN A 166 0.97 -15.62 10.54
C ASN A 166 1.15 -14.16 10.15
N LEU A 167 0.17 -13.58 9.44
CA LEU A 167 0.17 -12.16 9.10
C LEU A 167 0.06 -11.28 10.34
N LEU A 168 -0.80 -11.65 11.29
CA LEU A 168 -0.96 -10.96 12.57
C LEU A 168 0.36 -10.96 13.36
N ASN A 169 1.00 -12.13 13.50
CA ASN A 169 2.28 -12.26 14.21
C ASN A 169 3.41 -11.50 13.49
N ALA A 170 3.44 -11.52 12.18
CA ALA A 170 4.40 -10.73 11.40
C ALA A 170 4.22 -9.23 11.65
N LYS A 171 2.97 -8.74 11.67
CA LYS A 171 2.66 -7.33 11.96
C LYS A 171 3.02 -6.95 13.40
N LEU A 172 2.70 -7.80 14.38
CA LEU A 172 3.11 -7.60 15.76
C LEU A 172 4.63 -7.50 15.91
N LYS A 173 5.38 -8.37 15.21
CA LYS A 173 6.84 -8.32 15.22
C LYS A 173 7.38 -7.02 14.62
N GLU A 174 6.81 -6.56 13.52
CA GLU A 174 7.14 -5.27 12.90
C GLU A 174 6.91 -4.10 13.87
N LEU A 175 5.71 -4.04 14.47
CA LEU A 175 5.34 -2.97 15.40
C LEU A 175 6.24 -2.96 16.65
N ARG A 176 6.54 -4.13 17.22
CA ARG A 176 7.47 -4.25 18.37
C ARG A 176 8.88 -3.81 18.03
N ALA A 177 9.38 -4.16 16.85
CA ALA A 177 10.71 -3.71 16.39
C ALA A 177 10.75 -2.20 16.20
N LYS A 178 9.69 -1.60 15.66
CA LYS A 178 9.55 -0.15 15.55
C LYS A 178 9.52 0.50 16.93
N ALA A 179 8.65 0.04 17.82
CA ALA A 179 8.51 0.59 19.17
C ALA A 179 9.83 0.50 19.96
N SER A 180 10.59 -0.59 19.82
CA SER A 180 11.91 -0.72 20.45
C SER A 180 12.91 0.31 19.93
N LYS A 181 12.89 0.65 18.65
CA LYS A 181 13.72 1.70 18.07
C LYS A 181 13.31 3.08 18.57
N ASP A 182 12.00 3.35 18.55
CA ASP A 182 11.43 4.63 18.98
C ASP A 182 11.69 4.85 20.49
N LEU A 183 11.70 3.78 21.30
CA LEU A 183 12.02 3.80 22.73
C LEU A 183 13.45 4.26 23.01
N ILE A 184 14.42 3.80 22.22
CA ILE A 184 15.83 4.25 22.34
C ILE A 184 15.91 5.75 22.08
N GLU A 185 15.25 6.24 21.04
CA GLU A 185 15.23 7.66 20.71
C GLU A 185 14.55 8.49 21.79
N ALA A 186 13.39 8.04 22.30
CA ALA A 186 12.66 8.69 23.38
C ALA A 186 13.49 8.77 24.66
N LYS A 187 14.21 7.69 25.02
CA LYS A 187 15.14 7.67 26.16
C LYS A 187 16.27 8.68 25.98
N LEU A 188 16.89 8.72 24.81
CA LEU A 188 17.96 9.69 24.53
C LEU A 188 17.48 11.12 24.63
N ASN A 189 16.28 11.40 24.12
CA ASN A 189 15.65 12.72 24.18
C ASN A 189 15.38 13.11 25.65
N PHE A 190 14.86 12.18 26.46
CA PHE A 190 14.64 12.39 27.89
C PHE A 190 15.94 12.65 28.64
N LEU A 191 16.98 11.84 28.41
CA LEU A 191 18.31 11.99 29.04
C LEU A 191 18.99 13.31 28.64
N ASN A 192 18.68 13.85 27.46
CA ASN A 192 19.31 15.09 26.97
C ASN A 192 18.52 16.36 27.33
N GLN A 193 17.47 16.24 28.15
CA GLN A 193 16.76 17.41 28.63
C GLN A 193 17.67 18.31 29.43
N ALA A 194 17.66 19.59 29.09
CA ALA A 194 18.47 20.60 29.77
C ALA A 194 18.02 20.78 31.22
N LEU A 195 19.01 20.98 32.12
CA LEU A 195 18.75 21.23 33.54
C LEU A 195 18.91 22.70 33.88
N GLU A 196 17.95 23.23 34.62
CA GLU A 196 18.09 24.58 35.19
C GLU A 196 18.91 24.56 36.45
N ILE A 197 19.93 25.43 36.53
CA ILE A 197 20.80 25.66 37.68
C ILE A 197 20.60 27.11 38.12
N GLU A 198 20.38 27.31 39.40
CA GLU A 198 20.38 28.65 39.99
C GLU A 198 21.68 28.88 40.75
N LYS A 199 22.36 30.00 40.46
CA LYS A 199 23.58 30.40 41.14
C LYS A 199 23.61 31.91 41.33
N ALA A 200 23.74 32.36 42.60
CA ALA A 200 23.77 33.76 42.97
C ALA A 200 22.55 34.59 42.41
N GLY A 201 21.35 34.00 42.46
CA GLY A 201 20.11 34.61 41.95
C GLY A 201 19.97 34.71 40.42
N LYS A 202 20.88 34.04 39.68
CA LYS A 202 20.81 33.94 38.23
C LYS A 202 20.50 32.49 37.81
N LYS A 203 19.70 32.35 36.74
CA LYS A 203 19.35 31.07 36.15
C LYS A 203 20.29 30.76 35.01
N TYR A 204 20.73 29.53 34.95
CA TYR A 204 21.61 28.96 33.93
C TYR A 204 21.01 27.63 33.44
N THR A 205 21.33 27.29 32.22
CA THR A 205 20.94 26.02 31.63
C THR A 205 22.16 25.12 31.46
N PHE A 206 22.15 23.96 32.11
CA PHE A 206 23.12 22.91 31.87
C PHE A 206 22.65 22.02 30.73
N GLU A 207 23.42 21.94 29.66
CA GLU A 207 23.17 21.04 28.56
C GLU A 207 23.46 19.59 28.99
N ASN A 208 22.44 18.83 29.25
CA ASN A 208 22.52 17.46 29.74
C ASN A 208 22.77 16.46 28.59
N ASN A 209 23.85 16.64 27.83
CA ASN A 209 24.33 15.66 26.85
C ASN A 209 25.37 14.71 27.49
N GLU A 210 25.65 13.59 26.83
CA GLU A 210 26.53 12.55 27.32
C GLU A 210 27.95 13.08 27.67
N GLU A 211 28.49 13.95 26.83
CA GLU A 211 29.80 14.55 27.04
C GLU A 211 29.85 15.38 28.33
N ASN A 212 28.85 16.21 28.55
CA ASN A 212 28.78 17.06 29.74
C ASN A 212 28.52 16.21 31.00
N ARG A 213 27.70 15.17 30.93
CA ARG A 213 27.51 14.21 32.04
C ARG A 213 28.81 13.54 32.43
N ASN A 214 29.54 13.02 31.45
CA ASN A 214 30.81 12.34 31.69
C ASN A 214 31.86 13.28 32.28
N ARG A 215 31.95 14.51 31.79
CA ARG A 215 32.85 15.55 32.35
C ARG A 215 32.51 15.90 33.80
N LEU A 216 31.19 16.02 34.10
CA LEU A 216 30.74 16.33 35.46
C LEU A 216 31.03 15.17 36.42
N ALA A 217 30.73 13.93 36.01
CA ALA A 217 30.99 12.73 36.77
C ALA A 217 32.51 12.58 37.11
N LEU A 218 33.37 12.83 36.11
CA LEU A 218 34.82 12.81 36.31
C LEU A 218 35.25 13.88 37.31
N LYS A 219 34.76 15.12 37.20
CA LYS A 219 35.08 16.21 38.14
C LYS A 219 34.64 15.87 39.57
N PHE A 220 33.42 15.35 39.73
CA PHE A 220 32.90 14.95 41.03
C PHE A 220 33.71 13.79 41.63
N SER A 221 34.10 12.81 40.86
CA SER A 221 34.92 11.69 41.29
C SER A 221 36.31 12.15 41.77
N LEU A 222 36.94 13.03 40.98
CA LEU A 222 38.28 13.60 41.37
C LEU A 222 38.21 14.43 42.65
N MET A 223 37.17 15.27 42.81
CA MET A 223 36.99 16.05 44.05
C MET A 223 36.71 15.16 45.25
N SER A 224 35.99 14.06 45.06
CA SER A 224 35.70 13.11 46.14
C SER A 224 36.93 12.32 46.57
N LEU A 225 37.80 11.90 45.62
CA LEU A 225 39.03 11.15 45.87
C LEU A 225 40.12 12.01 46.54
N LEU A 226 40.18 13.28 46.16
CA LEU A 226 41.25 14.18 46.62
C LEU A 226 40.93 14.89 47.95
N GLU A 227 39.70 14.66 48.51
CA GLU A 227 39.17 15.32 49.74
C GLU A 227 39.32 16.87 49.74
N GLN A 228 39.42 17.47 48.55
CA GLN A 228 39.62 18.89 48.37
C GLN A 228 38.30 19.64 48.24
N ASP A 229 38.14 20.71 48.97
CA ASP A 229 37.07 21.75 48.73
C ASP A 229 37.48 22.67 47.58
N LYS A 230 37.68 22.08 46.42
CA LYS A 230 38.07 22.80 45.23
C LYS A 230 36.82 23.36 44.51
N ILE A 231 36.94 24.58 44.02
CA ILE A 231 35.93 25.15 43.12
C ILE A 231 36.15 24.65 41.69
N GLU A 232 35.11 24.08 41.08
CA GLU A 232 35.18 23.60 39.71
C GLU A 232 34.35 24.46 38.77
N LYS A 233 34.91 24.72 37.57
CA LYS A 233 34.22 25.43 36.52
C LYS A 233 33.33 24.48 35.70
N VAL A 234 32.05 24.79 35.64
CA VAL A 234 31.05 24.02 34.85
C VAL A 234 30.55 24.91 33.74
N LYS A 235 30.57 24.36 32.51
CA LYS A 235 30.04 25.03 31.34
C LYS A 235 28.50 25.02 31.38
N VAL A 236 27.88 26.18 31.18
CA VAL A 236 26.43 26.39 31.15
C VAL A 236 26.06 27.40 30.06
N LEU A 237 24.77 27.55 29.80
CA LEU A 237 24.22 28.63 29.01
C LEU A 237 23.53 29.63 29.92
N ASN A 238 23.76 30.91 29.69
CA ASN A 238 23.03 31.98 30.41
C ASN A 238 21.59 32.18 29.83
N ASP A 239 20.87 33.12 30.38
CA ASP A 239 19.50 33.51 29.97
C ASP A 239 19.38 33.92 28.49
N LYS A 240 20.51 34.33 27.89
CA LYS A 240 20.59 34.68 26.43
C LYS A 240 21.08 33.52 25.57
N GLY A 241 21.24 32.31 26.13
CA GLY A 241 21.76 31.15 25.42
C GLY A 241 23.26 31.22 25.11
N LEU A 242 23.99 32.12 25.74
CA LEU A 242 25.45 32.26 25.56
C LEU A 242 26.19 31.36 26.53
N VAL A 243 27.27 30.77 26.05
CA VAL A 243 28.14 29.91 26.87
C VAL A 243 28.84 30.72 27.96
N GLU A 244 28.68 30.29 29.22
CA GLU A 244 29.36 30.79 30.38
C GLU A 244 29.98 29.64 31.20
N PHE A 245 30.91 29.96 32.08
CA PHE A 245 31.46 29.02 33.05
C PHE A 245 31.11 29.51 34.45
N ILE A 246 30.31 28.73 35.17
CA ILE A 246 30.01 29.00 36.58
C ILE A 246 30.92 28.18 37.50
N GLU A 247 31.23 28.74 38.64
CA GLU A 247 32.06 28.07 39.67
C GLU A 247 31.13 27.39 40.66
N LEU A 248 31.27 26.05 40.77
CA LEU A 248 30.53 25.23 41.73
C LEU A 248 31.48 24.68 42.80
N ASN A 249 31.08 24.80 44.06
CA ASN A 249 31.73 24.10 45.15
C ASN A 249 31.32 22.61 45.20
N LYS A 250 31.96 21.81 46.08
CA LYS A 250 31.71 20.37 46.19
C LYS A 250 30.24 20.03 46.46
N THR A 251 29.56 20.80 47.32
CA THR A 251 28.13 20.56 47.63
C THR A 251 27.21 20.83 46.42
N GLU A 252 27.45 21.93 45.73
CA GLU A 252 26.69 22.29 44.52
C GLU A 252 26.94 21.30 43.38
N LEU A 253 28.19 20.89 43.20
CA LEU A 253 28.53 19.89 42.20
C LEU A 253 27.90 18.53 42.53
N LYS A 254 27.88 18.12 43.82
CA LYS A 254 27.18 16.92 44.28
C LYS A 254 25.67 17.01 43.99
N ALA A 255 25.04 18.12 44.30
CA ALA A 255 23.60 18.32 44.05
C ALA A 255 23.28 18.20 42.56
N LEU A 256 24.10 18.76 41.67
CA LEU A 256 23.91 18.63 40.21
C LEU A 256 24.13 17.19 39.76
N ALA A 257 25.18 16.50 40.25
CA ALA A 257 25.45 15.11 39.94
C ALA A 257 24.31 14.18 40.40
N THR A 258 23.75 14.43 41.60
CA THR A 258 22.57 13.66 42.08
C THR A 258 21.36 13.85 41.18
N LYS A 259 21.00 15.10 40.77
CA LYS A 259 19.91 15.34 39.83
C LYS A 259 20.12 14.60 38.51
N LEU A 260 21.32 14.55 37.98
CA LEU A 260 21.64 13.81 36.78
C LEU A 260 21.48 12.31 36.97
N GLN A 261 21.90 11.77 38.12
CA GLN A 261 21.73 10.36 38.46
C GLN A 261 20.24 9.99 38.56
N ASP A 262 19.43 10.83 39.22
CA ASP A 262 17.99 10.63 39.34
C ASP A 262 17.33 10.55 37.95
N ILE A 263 17.72 11.40 37.01
CA ILE A 263 17.22 11.38 35.62
C ILE A 263 17.58 10.07 34.90
N ILE A 264 18.81 9.60 35.08
CA ILE A 264 19.28 8.34 34.50
C ILE A 264 18.47 7.16 35.07
N GLU A 265 18.29 7.11 36.40
CA GLU A 265 17.52 6.04 37.08
C GLU A 265 16.06 6.02 36.62
N VAL A 266 15.42 7.19 36.49
CA VAL A 266 14.07 7.32 35.97
C VAL A 266 13.99 6.84 34.51
N ALA A 267 14.94 7.23 33.65
CA ALA A 267 15.00 6.80 32.26
C ALA A 267 15.20 5.28 32.14
N ASP A 268 16.05 4.68 32.94
CA ASP A 268 16.30 3.23 32.95
C ASP A 268 15.08 2.44 33.44
N MET A 269 14.40 2.95 34.48
CA MET A 269 13.15 2.35 34.97
C MET A 269 12.04 2.44 33.92
N ALA A 270 11.86 3.59 33.28
CA ALA A 270 10.88 3.79 32.22
C ALA A 270 11.15 2.85 31.03
N GLU A 271 12.41 2.70 30.62
CA GLU A 271 12.78 1.76 29.57
C GLU A 271 12.44 0.32 29.92
N GLN A 272 12.77 -0.13 31.15
CA GLN A 272 12.45 -1.49 31.62
C GLN A 272 10.95 -1.74 31.60
N MET A 273 10.15 -0.81 32.10
CA MET A 273 8.68 -0.90 32.06
C MET A 273 8.14 -0.95 30.63
N ALA A 274 8.68 -0.12 29.74
CA ALA A 274 8.29 -0.07 28.33
C ALA A 274 8.60 -1.40 27.63
N VAL A 275 9.79 -1.96 27.81
CA VAL A 275 10.20 -3.25 27.20
C VAL A 275 9.27 -4.37 27.65
N VAL A 276 8.92 -4.44 28.93
CA VAL A 276 7.96 -5.44 29.45
C VAL A 276 6.57 -5.21 28.85
N GLY A 277 6.09 -3.98 28.80
CA GLY A 277 4.80 -3.62 28.20
C GLY A 277 4.72 -4.01 26.72
N ILE A 278 5.67 -3.54 25.93
CA ILE A 278 5.75 -3.80 24.48
C ILE A 278 5.73 -5.31 24.17
N SER A 279 6.38 -6.13 25.00
CA SER A 279 6.41 -7.58 24.82
C SER A 279 5.05 -8.26 25.00
N ARG A 280 4.14 -7.66 25.79
CA ARG A 280 2.84 -8.20 26.17
C ARG A 280 1.66 -7.57 25.44
N TYR A 281 1.84 -6.40 24.81
CA TYR A 281 0.77 -5.67 24.16
C TYR A 281 0.15 -6.45 23.01
N THR A 282 -1.18 -6.36 22.90
CA THR A 282 -1.95 -6.81 21.75
C THR A 282 -1.67 -5.92 20.55
N ILE A 283 -2.16 -6.32 19.37
CA ILE A 283 -1.98 -5.52 18.17
C ILE A 283 -2.63 -4.14 18.29
N ASP A 284 -3.82 -4.06 18.88
CA ASP A 284 -4.54 -2.79 19.05
C ASP A 284 -3.77 -1.86 19.99
N GLN A 285 -3.26 -2.38 21.12
CA GLN A 285 -2.39 -1.63 22.02
C GLN A 285 -1.09 -1.17 21.36
N MET A 286 -0.52 -1.99 20.46
CA MET A 286 0.68 -1.62 19.71
C MET A 286 0.42 -0.56 18.64
N LEU A 287 -0.76 -0.52 18.04
CA LEU A 287 -1.14 0.50 17.06
C LEU A 287 -1.37 1.87 17.70
N GLU A 288 -1.83 1.90 18.95
CA GLU A 288 -2.09 3.12 19.72
C GLU A 288 -0.89 3.59 20.55
N LEU A 289 0.19 2.79 20.60
CA LEU A 289 1.33 3.04 21.47
C LEU A 289 2.10 4.31 21.07
N ASN A 290 2.22 5.24 22.01
CA ASN A 290 3.19 6.34 21.99
C ASN A 290 4.28 6.09 23.03
N VAL A 291 5.47 5.72 22.60
CA VAL A 291 6.58 5.38 23.52
C VAL A 291 7.06 6.55 24.37
N ASN A 292 6.80 7.81 23.96
CA ASN A 292 7.16 8.97 24.74
C ASN A 292 6.38 9.05 26.07
N ASP A 293 5.21 8.42 26.17
CA ASP A 293 4.38 8.46 27.37
C ASP A 293 5.05 7.75 28.56
N PHE A 294 6.00 6.83 28.30
CA PHE A 294 6.80 6.20 29.35
C PHE A 294 7.75 7.16 30.06
N PHE A 295 8.08 8.30 29.44
CA PHE A 295 9.03 9.30 29.94
C PHE A 295 8.39 10.62 30.36
N GLN A 296 7.05 10.70 30.42
CA GLN A 296 6.32 11.96 30.70
C GLN A 296 5.92 12.16 32.17
N ASN A 297 6.30 11.24 33.09
CA ASN A 297 5.91 11.34 34.51
C ASN A 297 7.08 11.77 35.40
#